data_bcc79bc63887b1e3226334ebd632596f
#
_entry.id   bcc79bc63887b1e3226334ebd632596f
#
_cell.length_a   1.000
_cell.length_b   1.000
_cell.length_c   1.000
_cell.angle_alpha   90.00
_cell.angle_beta   90.00
_cell.angle_gamma   90.00
#
_symmetry.space_group_name_H-M   'P 1'
#
loop_
_entity.id
_entity.type
_entity.pdbx_description
1 polymer ?
#
loop_
_entity_poly.entity_id
_entity_poly.type
_entity_poly.pdbx_seq_one_letter_code
_entity_poly.pdbx_strand_id
1 'polypeptide(L)'
;VDSVIWYDSIMDISIPDEILPKDIREAYRNDDCTMMAIIFKTTMSSDETMEAITQIRKLASKQCFISGMSAVVTDTKDLCDKEVPIYVTIAVILSLIVLSLTMDSFLVPIFFLLSIGMAIVYNLGTNVFKGEISYITQALTAVLQLGVTMDYSIFLWHSYQEEKKVNGKENKEAMADAIASTFSSVIGS
;
A
#
# COMPACT_ATOMS: atom_id res chain seq x y z
N VAL A 1 9.45 0.09 -23.76
CA VAL A 1 9.81 1.43 -24.22
C VAL A 1 9.22 1.62 -25.61
N ASP A 2 8.64 2.76 -25.88
CA ASP A 2 8.12 3.14 -27.21
C ASP A 2 9.20 3.89 -27.99
N SER A 3 9.68 4.97 -27.42
CA SER A 3 10.72 5.79 -28.01
C SER A 3 11.62 6.40 -26.95
N VAL A 4 12.82 6.72 -27.35
CA VAL A 4 13.78 7.49 -26.58
C VAL A 4 14.05 8.75 -27.36
N ILE A 5 13.77 9.89 -26.77
CA ILE A 5 14.02 11.20 -27.36
C ILE A 5 15.27 11.77 -26.71
N TRP A 6 16.25 12.00 -27.54
CA TRP A 6 17.46 12.69 -27.15
C TRP A 6 17.76 13.76 -28.20
N TYR A 7 18.82 14.44 -28.04
CA TYR A 7 19.31 15.48 -28.93
C TYR A 7 19.30 15.07 -30.43
N ASP A 8 19.73 13.84 -30.74
CA ASP A 8 19.75 13.26 -32.08
C ASP A 8 18.38 13.08 -32.73
N SER A 9 17.34 12.98 -31.94
CA SER A 9 15.95 12.86 -32.40
C SER A 9 15.38 14.19 -32.93
N ILE A 10 16.01 15.32 -32.59
CA ILE A 10 15.55 16.66 -32.90
C ILE A 10 16.44 17.31 -33.95
N MET A 11 17.75 17.04 -33.90
CA MET A 11 18.74 17.63 -34.79
C MET A 11 19.82 16.62 -35.14
N ASP A 12 20.48 16.87 -36.29
CA ASP A 12 21.62 16.07 -36.75
C ASP A 12 22.81 16.28 -35.80
N ILE A 13 23.38 15.18 -35.32
CA ILE A 13 24.57 15.18 -34.44
C ILE A 13 25.78 15.90 -35.08
N SER A 14 25.80 16.03 -36.40
CA SER A 14 26.89 16.69 -37.12
C SER A 14 26.87 18.23 -36.96
N ILE A 15 25.82 18.80 -36.38
CA ILE A 15 25.70 20.25 -36.17
C ILE A 15 26.52 20.65 -34.94
N PRO A 16 27.48 21.57 -35.05
CA PRO A 16 28.23 22.05 -33.89
C PRO A 16 27.31 22.72 -32.85
N ASP A 17 27.57 22.46 -31.58
CA ASP A 17 26.78 22.98 -30.43
C ASP A 17 26.64 24.51 -30.44
N GLU A 18 27.59 25.21 -31.04
CA GLU A 18 27.64 26.68 -31.11
C GLU A 18 26.57 27.29 -32.02
N ILE A 19 26.08 26.49 -32.99
CA ILE A 19 25.06 26.92 -33.97
C ILE A 19 23.64 26.64 -33.47
N LEU A 20 23.51 25.87 -32.39
CA LEU A 20 22.21 25.49 -31.82
C LEU A 20 21.51 26.66 -31.15
N PRO A 21 20.17 26.78 -31.30
CA PRO A 21 19.38 27.68 -30.47
C PRO A 21 19.65 27.43 -28.98
N LYS A 22 19.86 28.51 -28.23
CA LYS A 22 20.17 28.43 -26.79
C LYS A 22 19.17 27.59 -26.02
N ASP A 23 17.88 27.72 -26.32
CA ASP A 23 16.79 27.01 -25.66
C ASP A 23 16.91 25.48 -25.79
N ILE A 24 17.32 25.00 -26.97
CA ILE A 24 17.52 23.56 -27.21
C ILE A 24 18.79 23.07 -26.53
N ARG A 25 19.86 23.84 -26.64
CA ARG A 25 21.12 23.50 -26.00
C ARG A 25 20.99 23.42 -24.49
N GLU A 26 20.35 24.41 -23.85
CA GLU A 26 20.14 24.45 -22.39
C GLU A 26 19.18 23.36 -21.91
N ALA A 27 18.20 22.94 -22.74
CA ALA A 27 17.25 21.89 -22.40
C ALA A 27 17.87 20.49 -22.41
N TYR A 28 18.77 20.20 -23.37
CA TYR A 28 19.31 18.86 -23.56
C TYR A 28 20.76 18.70 -23.13
N ARG A 29 21.50 19.76 -23.00
CA ARG A 29 22.91 19.75 -22.66
C ARG A 29 23.28 21.00 -21.85
N ASN A 30 23.59 20.79 -20.60
CA ASN A 30 24.07 21.84 -19.71
C ASN A 30 25.35 21.37 -19.04
N ASP A 31 26.45 22.05 -19.33
CA ASP A 31 27.80 21.69 -18.90
C ASP A 31 28.12 20.20 -19.18
N ASP A 32 28.35 19.40 -18.13
CA ASP A 32 28.65 17.98 -18.22
C ASP A 32 27.40 17.07 -18.14
N CYS A 33 26.19 17.64 -18.21
CA CYS A 33 24.92 16.91 -18.08
C CYS A 33 24.15 16.87 -19.39
N THR A 34 23.48 15.75 -19.66
CA THR A 34 22.55 15.59 -20.78
C THR A 34 21.24 14.99 -20.29
N MET A 35 20.15 15.33 -20.94
CA MET A 35 18.81 14.82 -20.64
C MET A 35 18.31 13.93 -21.77
N MET A 36 17.77 12.76 -21.42
CA MET A 36 17.05 11.87 -22.33
C MET A 36 15.62 11.68 -21.83
N ALA A 37 14.63 11.75 -22.71
CA ALA A 37 13.25 11.44 -22.37
C ALA A 37 12.88 10.05 -22.92
N ILE A 38 12.38 9.19 -22.02
CA ILE A 38 11.96 7.82 -22.36
C ILE A 38 10.44 7.77 -22.33
N ILE A 39 9.83 7.39 -23.43
CA ILE A 39 8.39 7.24 -23.57
C ILE A 39 8.05 5.76 -23.53
N PHE A 40 7.07 5.40 -22.70
CA PHE A 40 6.58 4.03 -22.57
C PHE A 40 5.26 3.86 -23.33
N LYS A 41 5.02 2.68 -23.91
CA LYS A 41 3.75 2.32 -24.57
C LYS A 41 2.63 2.08 -23.59
N THR A 42 2.97 1.58 -22.41
CA THR A 42 2.05 1.17 -21.37
C THR A 42 1.87 2.30 -20.35
N THR A 43 0.86 2.17 -19.50
CA THR A 43 0.56 3.18 -18.48
C THR A 43 1.68 3.26 -17.43
N MET A 44 1.75 4.38 -16.72
CA MET A 44 2.77 4.66 -15.68
C MET A 44 2.78 3.62 -14.56
N SER A 45 1.62 3.00 -14.28
CA SER A 45 1.42 2.02 -13.20
C SER A 45 1.42 0.57 -13.68
N SER A 46 1.70 0.30 -14.96
CA SER A 46 1.80 -1.08 -15.46
C SER A 46 3.09 -1.74 -14.95
N ASP A 47 3.00 -3.03 -14.64
CA ASP A 47 4.15 -3.81 -14.19
C ASP A 47 5.30 -3.79 -15.21
N GLU A 48 4.97 -3.79 -16.51
CA GLU A 48 5.95 -3.68 -17.59
C GLU A 48 6.75 -2.38 -17.55
N THR A 49 6.08 -1.23 -17.31
CA THR A 49 6.76 0.07 -17.19
C THR A 49 7.63 0.11 -15.95
N MET A 50 7.14 -0.38 -14.82
CA MET A 50 7.88 -0.40 -13.55
C MET A 50 9.10 -1.32 -13.62
N GLU A 51 8.96 -2.49 -14.25
CA GLU A 51 10.08 -3.40 -14.47
C GLU A 51 11.14 -2.78 -15.39
N ALA A 52 10.73 -2.13 -16.49
CA ALA A 52 11.63 -1.44 -17.39
C ALA A 52 12.43 -0.34 -16.66
N ILE A 53 11.78 0.47 -15.83
CA ILE A 53 12.46 1.49 -15.01
C ILE A 53 13.47 0.85 -14.06
N THR A 54 13.09 -0.25 -13.41
CA THR A 54 13.99 -0.98 -12.51
C THR A 54 15.20 -1.54 -13.24
N GLN A 55 15.02 -2.06 -14.46
CA GLN A 55 16.11 -2.54 -15.31
C GLN A 55 17.03 -1.40 -15.76
N ILE A 56 16.46 -0.26 -16.19
CA ILE A 56 17.23 0.92 -16.58
C ILE A 56 18.08 1.40 -15.39
N ARG A 57 17.54 1.42 -14.17
CA ARG A 57 18.31 1.80 -12.97
C ARG A 57 19.46 0.87 -12.68
N LYS A 58 19.31 -0.43 -12.92
CA LYS A 58 20.41 -1.40 -12.75
C LYS A 58 21.54 -1.20 -13.75
N LEU A 59 21.20 -0.74 -14.96
CA LEU A 59 22.17 -0.46 -16.03
C LEU A 59 22.78 0.93 -15.91
N ALA A 60 22.04 1.88 -15.33
CA ALA A 60 22.48 3.26 -15.17
C ALA A 60 23.67 3.34 -14.20
N SER A 61 24.67 4.15 -14.54
CA SER A 61 25.78 4.45 -13.66
C SER A 61 25.33 5.34 -12.48
N LYS A 62 26.19 5.48 -11.46
CA LYS A 62 25.94 6.34 -10.30
C LYS A 62 25.74 7.83 -10.65
N GLN A 63 26.12 8.24 -11.85
CA GLN A 63 25.96 9.60 -12.37
C GLN A 63 24.66 9.82 -13.14
N CYS A 64 23.84 8.77 -13.34
CA CYS A 64 22.57 8.81 -14.05
C CYS A 64 21.41 8.92 -13.06
N PHE A 65 20.61 9.97 -13.18
CA PHE A 65 19.41 10.18 -12.39
C PHE A 65 18.17 9.91 -13.24
N ILE A 66 17.32 9.01 -12.78
CA ILE A 66 16.06 8.70 -13.44
C ILE A 66 14.94 9.40 -12.67
N SER A 67 14.20 10.27 -13.36
CA SER A 67 13.10 11.05 -12.81
C SER A 67 11.87 10.95 -13.72
N GLY A 68 10.78 11.52 -13.29
CA GLY A 68 9.52 11.53 -14.01
C GLY A 68 8.44 10.73 -13.30
N MET A 69 7.18 10.91 -13.72
CA MET A 69 6.02 10.35 -13.03
C MET A 69 6.07 8.81 -12.94
N SER A 70 6.49 8.13 -14.00
CA SER A 70 6.62 6.67 -13.98
C SER A 70 7.67 6.19 -12.98
N ALA A 71 8.78 6.93 -12.81
CA ALA A 71 9.81 6.61 -11.82
C ALA A 71 9.27 6.82 -10.40
N VAL A 72 8.53 7.91 -10.15
CA VAL A 72 7.89 8.18 -8.84
C VAL A 72 6.89 7.09 -8.47
N VAL A 73 6.06 6.65 -9.42
CA VAL A 73 5.10 5.56 -9.20
C VAL A 73 5.82 4.25 -8.85
N THR A 74 6.91 3.94 -9.57
CA THR A 74 7.74 2.75 -9.27
C THR A 74 8.34 2.83 -7.87
N ASP A 75 8.92 3.97 -7.49
CA ASP A 75 9.50 4.17 -6.16
C ASP A 75 8.46 4.07 -5.05
N THR A 76 7.27 4.62 -5.28
CA THR A 76 6.18 4.56 -4.33
C THR A 76 5.70 3.11 -4.12
N LYS A 77 5.62 2.32 -5.19
CA LYS A 77 5.29 0.89 -5.09
C LYS A 77 6.37 0.14 -4.29
N ASP A 78 7.63 0.30 -4.66
CA ASP A 78 8.75 -0.35 -3.97
C ASP A 78 8.82 0.02 -2.47
N LEU A 79 8.49 1.28 -2.15
CA LEU A 79 8.41 1.76 -0.77
C LEU A 79 7.23 1.11 -0.03
N CYS A 80 6.04 1.09 -0.63
CA CYS A 80 4.86 0.44 -0.06
C CYS A 80 5.12 -1.05 0.20
N ASP A 81 5.69 -1.77 -0.75
CA ASP A 81 5.96 -3.20 -0.62
C ASP A 81 6.95 -3.52 0.51
N LYS A 82 7.87 -2.61 0.82
CA LYS A 82 8.84 -2.75 1.91
C LYS A 82 8.32 -2.28 3.26
N GLU A 83 7.65 -1.15 3.30
CA GLU A 83 7.28 -0.49 4.56
C GLU A 83 5.94 -0.96 5.13
N VAL A 84 4.95 -1.25 4.27
CA VAL A 84 3.62 -1.68 4.74
C VAL A 84 3.67 -2.92 5.63
N PRO A 85 4.41 -3.99 5.32
CA PRO A 85 4.51 -5.15 6.21
C PRO A 85 5.10 -4.80 7.58
N ILE A 86 6.06 -3.87 7.61
CA ILE A 86 6.70 -3.42 8.86
C ILE A 86 5.70 -2.66 9.72
N TYR A 87 4.99 -1.68 9.13
CA TYR A 87 3.99 -0.89 9.87
C TYR A 87 2.82 -1.74 10.34
N VAL A 88 2.34 -2.68 9.51
CA VAL A 88 1.28 -3.62 9.91
C VAL A 88 1.74 -4.49 11.07
N THR A 89 2.97 -4.98 11.05
CA THR A 89 3.52 -5.79 12.15
C THR A 89 3.60 -4.98 13.44
N ILE A 90 4.09 -3.74 13.38
CA ILE A 90 4.13 -2.83 14.54
C ILE A 90 2.71 -2.56 15.05
N ALA A 91 1.76 -2.29 14.17
CA ALA A 91 0.36 -2.05 14.54
C ALA A 91 -0.26 -3.27 15.24
N VAL A 92 -0.01 -4.48 14.75
CA VAL A 92 -0.48 -5.74 15.37
C VAL A 92 0.10 -5.92 16.78
N ILE A 93 1.41 -5.66 16.95
CA ILE A 93 2.07 -5.77 18.27
C ILE A 93 1.50 -4.75 19.26
N LEU A 94 1.37 -3.49 18.84
CA LEU A 94 0.78 -2.43 19.67
C LEU A 94 -0.67 -2.75 20.05
N SER A 95 -1.46 -3.23 19.07
CA SER A 95 -2.84 -3.65 19.28
C SER A 95 -2.92 -4.79 20.29
N LEU A 96 -2.03 -5.78 20.18
CA LEU A 96 -1.97 -6.88 21.15
C LEU A 96 -1.68 -6.39 22.57
N ILE A 97 -0.75 -5.46 22.73
CA ILE A 97 -0.40 -4.86 24.04
C ILE A 97 -1.62 -4.13 24.63
N VAL A 98 -2.23 -3.23 23.84
CA VAL A 98 -3.38 -2.43 24.30
C VAL A 98 -4.56 -3.33 24.67
N LEU A 99 -4.90 -4.30 23.82
CA LEU A 99 -5.99 -5.25 24.08
C LEU A 99 -5.71 -6.11 25.32
N SER A 100 -4.47 -6.54 25.52
CA SER A 100 -4.08 -7.32 26.69
C SER A 100 -4.17 -6.52 27.99
N LEU A 101 -4.00 -5.21 27.92
CA LEU A 101 -4.15 -4.30 29.07
C LEU A 101 -5.63 -3.96 29.36
N THR A 102 -6.47 -3.94 28.31
CA THR A 102 -7.89 -3.57 28.45
C THR A 102 -8.82 -4.75 28.70
N MET A 103 -8.40 -5.95 28.33
CA MET A 103 -9.19 -7.18 28.50
C MET A 103 -8.68 -8.01 29.68
N ASP A 104 -9.58 -8.62 30.41
CA ASP A 104 -9.27 -9.50 31.58
C ASP A 104 -8.63 -10.84 31.18
N SER A 105 -8.24 -11.04 29.91
CA SER A 105 -7.70 -12.30 29.39
C SER A 105 -6.68 -12.07 28.28
N PHE A 106 -5.54 -12.74 28.35
CA PHE A 106 -4.51 -12.71 27.31
C PHE A 106 -4.87 -13.51 26.05
N LEU A 107 -5.75 -14.49 26.16
CA LEU A 107 -6.12 -15.35 25.03
C LEU A 107 -7.09 -14.67 24.06
N VAL A 108 -8.00 -13.85 24.57
CA VAL A 108 -9.02 -13.20 23.76
C VAL A 108 -8.42 -12.26 22.68
N PRO A 109 -7.45 -11.38 23.01
CA PRO A 109 -6.77 -10.57 22.01
C PRO A 109 -6.09 -11.38 20.90
N ILE A 110 -5.46 -12.50 21.26
CA ILE A 110 -4.79 -13.38 20.28
C ILE A 110 -5.81 -13.96 19.29
N PHE A 111 -6.95 -14.44 19.76
CA PHE A 111 -7.99 -14.96 18.88
C PHE A 111 -8.62 -13.88 18.01
N PHE A 112 -8.78 -12.67 18.52
CA PHE A 112 -9.25 -11.54 17.72
C PHE A 112 -8.28 -11.20 16.59
N LEU A 113 -7.00 -11.02 16.91
CA LEU A 113 -5.99 -10.72 15.90
C LEU A 113 -5.83 -11.85 14.88
N LEU A 114 -5.94 -13.11 15.30
CA LEU A 114 -5.94 -14.25 14.40
C LEU A 114 -7.15 -14.22 13.45
N SER A 115 -8.34 -13.93 13.96
CA SER A 115 -9.56 -13.81 13.16
C SER A 115 -9.47 -12.68 12.15
N ILE A 116 -8.97 -11.52 12.57
CA ILE A 116 -8.76 -10.35 11.69
C ILE A 116 -7.69 -10.69 10.63
N GLY A 117 -6.59 -11.34 11.02
CA GLY A 117 -5.56 -11.79 10.09
C GLY A 117 -6.11 -12.74 9.03
N MET A 118 -6.94 -13.70 9.41
CA MET A 118 -7.64 -14.57 8.46
C MET A 118 -8.56 -13.78 7.54
N ALA A 119 -9.31 -12.82 8.06
CA ALA A 119 -10.19 -11.98 7.25
C ALA A 119 -9.41 -11.14 6.22
N ILE A 120 -8.25 -10.61 6.59
CA ILE A 120 -7.35 -9.90 5.66
C ILE A 120 -6.86 -10.85 4.55
N VAL A 121 -6.41 -12.05 4.91
CA VAL A 121 -5.94 -13.05 3.94
C VAL A 121 -7.05 -13.45 2.98
N TYR A 122 -8.28 -13.67 3.46
CA TYR A 122 -9.43 -13.96 2.60
C TYR A 122 -9.76 -12.79 1.67
N ASN A 123 -9.74 -11.56 2.19
CA ASN A 123 -10.01 -10.37 1.39
C ASN A 123 -8.97 -10.21 0.28
N LEU A 124 -7.68 -10.31 0.60
CA LEU A 124 -6.60 -10.27 -0.40
C LEU A 124 -6.69 -11.44 -1.38
N GLY A 125 -7.01 -12.66 -0.90
CA GLY A 125 -7.17 -13.84 -1.73
C GLY A 125 -8.33 -13.73 -2.72
N THR A 126 -9.46 -13.14 -2.33
CA THR A 126 -10.61 -12.93 -3.25
C THR A 126 -10.32 -11.89 -4.33
N ASN A 127 -9.35 -11.02 -4.11
CA ASN A 127 -8.93 -10.04 -5.09
C ASN A 127 -8.25 -10.65 -6.32
N VAL A 128 -7.67 -11.84 -6.18
CA VAL A 128 -7.11 -12.61 -7.31
C VAL A 128 -8.16 -12.85 -8.42
N PHE A 129 -9.44 -12.98 -8.05
CA PHE A 129 -10.54 -13.16 -9.03
C PHE A 129 -10.91 -11.86 -9.76
N LYS A 130 -10.50 -10.70 -9.26
CA LYS A 130 -10.84 -9.39 -9.86
C LYS A 130 -9.76 -8.85 -10.79
N GLY A 131 -8.62 -9.51 -10.90
CA GLY A 131 -7.47 -9.07 -11.67
C GLY A 131 -6.51 -8.18 -10.86
N GLU A 132 -5.85 -7.25 -11.54
CA GLU A 132 -4.85 -6.38 -10.93
C GLU A 132 -5.49 -5.35 -9.99
N ILE A 133 -4.95 -5.26 -8.78
CA ILE A 133 -5.35 -4.27 -7.78
C ILE A 133 -4.18 -3.36 -7.51
N SER A 134 -4.47 -2.06 -7.45
CA SER A 134 -3.47 -1.06 -7.10
C SER A 134 -2.83 -1.39 -5.74
N TYR A 135 -1.51 -1.31 -5.67
CA TYR A 135 -0.73 -1.50 -4.44
C TYR A 135 -1.20 -0.57 -3.30
N ILE A 136 -1.66 0.64 -3.63
CA ILE A 136 -2.23 1.58 -2.66
C ILE A 136 -3.50 1.00 -2.05
N THR A 137 -4.40 0.45 -2.88
CA THR A 137 -5.64 -0.17 -2.41
C THR A 137 -5.36 -1.38 -1.54
N GLN A 138 -4.37 -2.20 -1.89
CA GLN A 138 -3.97 -3.36 -1.12
C GLN A 138 -3.46 -2.98 0.28
N ALA A 139 -2.58 -1.98 0.36
CA ALA A 139 -2.05 -1.46 1.62
C ALA A 139 -3.16 -0.87 2.50
N LEU A 140 -4.02 -0.01 1.93
CA LEU A 140 -5.15 0.60 2.65
C LEU A 140 -6.15 -0.45 3.14
N THR A 141 -6.45 -1.47 2.34
CA THR A 141 -7.36 -2.55 2.73
C THR A 141 -6.87 -3.26 3.99
N ALA A 142 -5.60 -3.63 4.07
CA ALA A 142 -5.04 -4.30 5.23
C ALA A 142 -5.13 -3.43 6.50
N VAL A 143 -4.75 -2.16 6.41
CA VAL A 143 -4.77 -1.22 7.55
C VAL A 143 -6.19 -0.90 8.01
N LEU A 144 -7.09 -0.57 7.07
CA LEU A 144 -8.48 -0.25 7.40
C LEU A 144 -9.21 -1.47 7.97
N GLN A 145 -8.99 -2.66 7.42
CA GLN A 145 -9.61 -3.87 7.92
C GLN A 145 -9.13 -4.20 9.33
N LEU A 146 -7.83 -4.03 9.62
CA LEU A 146 -7.31 -4.20 10.97
C LEU A 146 -7.99 -3.24 11.95
N GLY A 147 -8.04 -1.93 11.64
CA GLY A 147 -8.62 -0.92 12.52
C GLY A 147 -10.11 -1.12 12.73
N VAL A 148 -10.90 -1.14 11.65
CA VAL A 148 -12.36 -1.20 11.73
C VAL A 148 -12.85 -2.53 12.33
N THR A 149 -12.28 -3.66 11.92
CA THR A 149 -12.71 -4.96 12.45
C THR A 149 -12.35 -5.11 13.93
N MET A 150 -11.22 -4.51 14.36
CA MET A 150 -10.81 -4.52 15.74
C MET A 150 -11.79 -3.75 16.62
N ASP A 151 -12.23 -2.57 16.21
CA ASP A 151 -13.19 -1.75 16.97
C ASP A 151 -14.52 -2.49 17.19
N TYR A 152 -15.06 -3.15 16.15
CA TYR A 152 -16.26 -3.96 16.28
C TYR A 152 -16.04 -5.18 17.19
N SER A 153 -14.88 -5.79 17.16
CA SER A 153 -14.54 -6.93 18.02
C SER A 153 -14.46 -6.53 19.50
N ILE A 154 -13.89 -5.36 19.78
CA ILE A 154 -13.84 -4.78 21.13
C ILE A 154 -15.25 -4.48 21.64
N PHE A 155 -16.08 -3.85 20.79
CA PHE A 155 -17.45 -3.51 21.15
C PHE A 155 -18.29 -4.77 21.44
N LEU A 156 -18.20 -5.81 20.62
CA LEU A 156 -18.85 -7.09 20.85
C LEU A 156 -18.38 -7.74 22.16
N TRP A 157 -17.07 -7.68 22.45
CA TRP A 157 -16.54 -8.22 23.70
C TRP A 157 -17.04 -7.50 24.91
N HIS A 158 -17.10 -6.16 24.92
CA HIS A 158 -17.66 -5.39 26.02
C HIS A 158 -19.14 -5.70 26.24
N SER A 159 -19.95 -5.77 25.19
CA SER A 159 -21.35 -6.15 25.26
C SER A 159 -21.52 -7.57 25.85
N TYR A 160 -20.68 -8.52 25.42
CA TYR A 160 -20.67 -9.87 26.00
C TYR A 160 -20.31 -9.88 27.49
N GLN A 161 -19.31 -9.11 27.91
CA GLN A 161 -18.90 -9.01 29.30
C GLN A 161 -20.00 -8.38 30.18
N GLU A 162 -20.70 -7.39 29.66
CA GLU A 162 -21.82 -6.76 30.34
C GLU A 162 -22.96 -7.76 30.58
N GLU A 163 -23.39 -8.50 29.54
CA GLU A 163 -24.41 -9.52 29.65
C GLU A 163 -24.03 -10.65 30.62
N LYS A 164 -22.77 -11.02 30.65
CA LYS A 164 -22.28 -12.07 31.54
C LYS A 164 -22.09 -11.61 32.96
N LYS A 165 -21.45 -10.44 33.20
CA LYS A 165 -21.09 -9.98 34.56
C LYS A 165 -22.23 -9.25 35.27
N VAL A 166 -23.01 -8.44 34.54
CA VAL A 166 -24.08 -7.61 35.09
C VAL A 166 -25.41 -8.37 35.11
N ASN A 167 -25.75 -9.02 34.00
CA ASN A 167 -27.02 -9.72 33.86
C ASN A 167 -26.95 -11.21 34.31
N GLY A 168 -25.77 -11.72 34.63
CA GLY A 168 -25.58 -13.08 35.15
C GLY A 168 -25.91 -14.21 34.20
N LYS A 169 -25.94 -13.96 32.89
CA LYS A 169 -26.32 -14.93 31.86
C LYS A 169 -25.25 -16.00 31.61
N GLU A 170 -25.66 -17.17 31.17
CA GLU A 170 -24.75 -18.19 30.69
C GLU A 170 -23.99 -17.74 29.42
N ASN A 171 -22.80 -18.31 29.18
CA ASN A 171 -21.92 -17.90 28.08
C ASN A 171 -22.59 -17.86 26.70
N LYS A 172 -23.48 -18.83 26.40
CA LYS A 172 -24.18 -18.91 25.12
C LYS A 172 -25.25 -17.83 24.98
N GLU A 173 -26.02 -17.62 26.03
CA GLU A 173 -27.10 -16.65 26.09
C GLU A 173 -26.52 -15.21 26.08
N ALA A 174 -25.51 -14.96 26.90
CA ALA A 174 -24.78 -13.69 26.91
C ALA A 174 -24.20 -13.34 25.52
N MET A 175 -23.63 -14.33 24.82
CA MET A 175 -23.10 -14.09 23.47
C MET A 175 -24.20 -13.84 22.43
N ALA A 176 -25.35 -14.55 22.52
CA ALA A 176 -26.45 -14.34 21.61
C ALA A 176 -27.04 -12.93 21.75
N ASP A 177 -27.22 -12.46 22.98
CA ASP A 177 -27.74 -11.12 23.26
C ASP A 177 -26.73 -10.02 22.91
N ALA A 178 -25.45 -10.24 23.18
CA ALA A 178 -24.39 -9.35 22.74
C ALA A 178 -24.34 -9.20 21.20
N ILE A 179 -24.47 -10.30 20.46
CA ILE A 179 -24.56 -10.25 18.99
C ILE A 179 -25.79 -9.48 18.55
N ALA A 180 -26.95 -9.76 19.14
CA ALA A 180 -28.21 -9.11 18.76
C ALA A 180 -28.18 -7.59 18.99
N SER A 181 -27.63 -7.14 20.13
CA SER A 181 -27.49 -5.72 20.44
C SER A 181 -26.45 -5.02 19.57
N THR A 182 -25.33 -5.68 19.32
CA THR A 182 -24.22 -5.15 18.50
C THR A 182 -24.57 -5.09 17.02
N PHE A 183 -25.30 -6.09 16.51
CA PHE A 183 -25.70 -6.19 15.11
C PHE A 183 -26.48 -4.98 14.61
N SER A 184 -27.42 -4.48 15.42
CA SER A 184 -28.19 -3.27 15.10
C SER A 184 -27.29 -2.03 14.97
N SER A 185 -26.28 -1.91 15.82
CA SER A 185 -25.31 -0.80 15.80
C SER A 185 -24.34 -0.88 14.62
N VAL A 186 -23.90 -2.09 14.27
CA VAL A 186 -22.96 -2.32 13.15
C VAL A 186 -23.63 -2.08 11.78
N ILE A 187 -24.92 -2.45 11.62
CA ILE A 187 -25.64 -2.20 10.36
C ILE A 187 -26.02 -0.73 10.21
N GLY A 188 -26.21 -0.01 11.32
CA GLY A 188 -26.60 1.40 11.32
C GLY A 188 -25.44 2.39 11.15
N SER A 189 -24.19 1.94 11.24
CA SER A 189 -22.98 2.76 11.04
C SER A 189 -22.44 2.65 9.63
#